data_e2795ccb0d10150d132584733bc639fd
#
_entry.id   e2795ccb0d10150d132584733bc639fd
#
_cell.length_a   1.000
_cell.length_b   1.000
_cell.length_c   1.000
_cell.angle_alpha   90.00
_cell.angle_beta   90.00
_cell.angle_gamma   90.00
#
_symmetry.space_group_name_H-M   'P 1'
#
loop_
_entity.id
_entity.type
_entity.pdbx_description
1 polymer ?
#
loop_
_entity_poly.entity_id
_entity_poly.type
_entity_poly.pdbx_seq_one_letter_code
_entity_poly.pdbx_strand_id
1 'polypeptide(L)'
;MEIIRPWIATDDTSQVGEVDAIIFGVKGDGLEAAAKACIPMLGPDTVVVPFLNGIEASDRLLKFLPEQNVANGMAKISTTIASPGVIKQTGDFNSFTFAERDSRPSDRIDALRSAINEAGSSAPPTDNIQRDVWSKFVLFSAVSGVTAAGRCTIEDIIAIPQLSELFRKVIAETAAIGRALGVSLPDNIEDLTWSTALALPPNMRASTAIDLENGLPLEIDWISGAAARLATKAGVEAPTNADLYALLLPFRNGR
;
A
#
# COMPACT_ATOMS: atom_id res chain seq x y z
N MET A 1 -1.56 6.39 26.03
CA MET A 1 -0.53 5.41 25.60
C MET A 1 -1.06 4.04 25.97
N GLU A 2 -1.28 3.21 24.99
CA GLU A 2 -1.68 1.81 25.18
C GLU A 2 -0.44 0.92 25.16
N ILE A 3 -0.38 -0.07 26.02
CA ILE A 3 0.74 -1.03 26.11
C ILE A 3 0.22 -2.39 25.67
N ILE A 4 0.69 -2.85 24.50
CA ILE A 4 0.37 -4.18 23.98
C ILE A 4 1.54 -5.11 24.27
N ARG A 5 1.24 -6.28 24.81
CA ARG A 5 2.22 -7.34 25.07
C ARG A 5 1.91 -8.52 24.15
N PRO A 6 2.76 -8.82 23.16
CA PRO A 6 2.57 -10.02 22.34
C PRO A 6 2.75 -11.29 23.20
N TRP A 7 2.11 -12.38 22.78
CA TRP A 7 2.35 -13.70 23.38
C TRP A 7 3.81 -14.13 23.20
N ILE A 8 4.36 -13.90 22.01
CA ILE A 8 5.76 -14.14 21.66
C ILE A 8 6.27 -13.03 20.74
N ALA A 9 7.54 -12.69 20.87
CA ALA A 9 8.28 -11.87 19.91
C ALA A 9 9.57 -12.63 19.56
N THR A 10 9.68 -13.08 18.31
CA THR A 10 10.79 -13.91 17.85
C THR A 10 11.15 -13.60 16.39
N ASP A 11 12.39 -13.83 16.00
CA ASP A 11 12.87 -13.87 14.63
C ASP A 11 12.91 -15.29 14.04
N ASP A 12 12.58 -16.31 14.87
CA ASP A 12 12.44 -17.71 14.48
C ASP A 12 10.96 -18.12 14.47
N THR A 13 10.33 -18.05 13.31
CA THR A 13 8.91 -18.34 13.12
C THR A 13 8.53 -19.80 13.39
N SER A 14 9.49 -20.73 13.41
CA SER A 14 9.24 -22.14 13.77
C SER A 14 8.76 -22.32 15.22
N GLN A 15 9.04 -21.32 16.08
CA GLN A 15 8.59 -21.32 17.48
C GLN A 15 7.11 -20.94 17.63
N VAL A 16 6.49 -20.39 16.58
CA VAL A 16 5.10 -19.90 16.61
C VAL A 16 4.12 -21.03 16.34
N GLY A 17 4.41 -21.89 15.36
CA GLY A 17 3.49 -22.90 14.86
C GLY A 17 2.44 -22.34 13.92
N GLU A 18 1.47 -23.16 13.52
CA GLU A 18 0.38 -22.75 12.62
C GLU A 18 -0.50 -21.66 13.25
N VAL A 19 -0.91 -20.68 12.43
CA VAL A 19 -1.74 -19.55 12.84
C VAL A 19 -2.92 -19.36 11.89
N ASP A 20 -3.99 -18.71 12.37
CA ASP A 20 -5.16 -18.41 11.55
C ASP A 20 -4.89 -17.31 10.52
N ALA A 21 -4.06 -16.30 10.87
CA ALA A 21 -3.76 -15.17 10.00
C ALA A 21 -2.31 -14.70 10.13
N ILE A 22 -1.73 -14.29 9.00
CA ILE A 22 -0.41 -13.64 8.92
C ILE A 22 -0.58 -12.29 8.25
N ILE A 23 -0.22 -11.23 8.96
CA ILE A 23 -0.23 -9.86 8.46
C ILE A 23 1.19 -9.45 8.08
N PHE A 24 1.40 -9.06 6.82
CA PHE A 24 2.65 -8.52 6.36
C PHE A 24 2.64 -6.99 6.52
N GLY A 25 3.46 -6.49 7.44
CA GLY A 25 3.70 -5.07 7.68
C GLY A 25 5.15 -4.65 7.39
N VAL A 26 5.86 -5.42 6.57
CA VAL A 26 7.25 -5.12 6.17
C VAL A 26 7.28 -4.10 5.02
N LYS A 27 8.42 -3.41 4.82
CA LYS A 27 8.65 -2.67 3.58
C LYS A 27 8.82 -3.65 2.41
N GLY A 28 8.54 -3.18 1.19
CA GLY A 28 8.53 -4.00 -0.01
C GLY A 28 9.79 -4.85 -0.23
N ASP A 29 10.96 -4.30 0.05
CA ASP A 29 12.25 -5.01 -0.08
C ASP A 29 12.38 -6.20 0.89
N GLY A 30 11.64 -6.18 2.01
CA GLY A 30 11.60 -7.27 2.98
C GLY A 30 10.59 -8.37 2.66
N LEU A 31 9.73 -8.19 1.63
CA LEU A 31 8.59 -9.08 1.37
C LEU A 31 9.02 -10.53 1.10
N GLU A 32 10.04 -10.75 0.28
CA GLU A 32 10.50 -12.10 -0.07
C GLU A 32 11.06 -12.84 1.15
N ALA A 33 11.90 -12.16 1.94
CA ALA A 33 12.47 -12.75 3.14
C ALA A 33 11.38 -13.11 4.17
N ALA A 34 10.42 -12.21 4.38
CA ALA A 34 9.29 -12.43 5.27
C ALA A 34 8.36 -13.56 4.76
N ALA A 35 8.14 -13.65 3.43
CA ALA A 35 7.37 -14.74 2.84
C ALA A 35 8.00 -16.11 3.09
N LYS A 36 9.31 -16.22 2.92
CA LYS A 36 10.03 -17.47 3.22
C LYS A 36 10.02 -17.80 4.72
N ALA A 37 10.17 -16.78 5.55
CA ALA A 37 10.16 -16.95 7.00
C ALA A 37 8.81 -17.41 7.54
N CYS A 38 7.69 -17.00 6.94
CA CYS A 38 6.37 -17.36 7.44
C CYS A 38 5.91 -18.80 7.11
N ILE A 39 6.63 -19.54 6.26
CA ILE A 39 6.24 -20.89 5.82
C ILE A 39 5.94 -21.84 6.99
N PRO A 40 6.73 -21.88 8.09
CA PRO A 40 6.44 -22.76 9.24
C PRO A 40 5.13 -22.41 9.98
N MET A 41 4.55 -21.24 9.71
CA MET A 41 3.32 -20.77 10.36
C MET A 41 2.07 -21.07 9.52
N LEU A 42 2.24 -21.59 8.29
CA LEU A 42 1.12 -21.83 7.38
C LEU A 42 0.43 -23.17 7.69
N GLY A 43 -0.86 -23.09 7.98
CA GLY A 43 -1.79 -24.19 7.90
C GLY A 43 -2.65 -24.10 6.62
N PRO A 44 -3.51 -25.08 6.36
CA PRO A 44 -4.37 -25.10 5.17
C PRO A 44 -5.32 -23.92 5.09
N ASP A 45 -5.78 -23.40 6.22
CA ASP A 45 -6.75 -22.30 6.32
C ASP A 45 -6.12 -20.98 6.73
N THR A 46 -4.80 -20.91 6.95
CA THR A 46 -4.11 -19.68 7.27
C THR A 46 -4.31 -18.64 6.16
N VAL A 47 -4.80 -17.45 6.52
CA VAL A 47 -4.89 -16.32 5.59
C VAL A 47 -3.66 -15.41 5.71
N VAL A 48 -3.04 -15.10 4.57
CA VAL A 48 -1.90 -14.18 4.49
C VAL A 48 -2.36 -12.88 3.83
N VAL A 49 -2.29 -11.76 4.56
CA VAL A 49 -2.74 -10.45 4.09
C VAL A 49 -1.59 -9.47 4.06
N PRO A 50 -1.16 -8.99 2.88
CA PRO A 50 -0.17 -7.92 2.79
C PRO A 50 -0.84 -6.55 2.93
N PHE A 51 -0.35 -5.73 3.87
CA PHE A 51 -0.75 -4.33 4.03
C PHE A 51 0.32 -3.35 3.56
N LEU A 52 1.14 -3.77 2.62
CA LEU A 52 2.18 -2.94 2.02
C LEU A 52 1.58 -1.88 1.08
N ASN A 53 2.33 -0.80 0.86
CA ASN A 53 2.01 0.14 -0.21
C ASN A 53 2.32 -0.46 -1.59
N GLY A 54 1.63 0.05 -2.61
CA GLY A 54 1.67 -0.54 -3.95
C GLY A 54 0.55 -1.56 -4.17
N ILE A 55 0.62 -2.28 -5.26
CA ILE A 55 -0.43 -3.22 -5.71
C ILE A 55 0.10 -4.61 -6.06
N GLU A 56 1.41 -4.82 -6.05
CA GLU A 56 2.04 -6.06 -6.49
C GLU A 56 2.29 -7.06 -5.35
N ALA A 57 2.02 -6.69 -4.07
CA ALA A 57 2.43 -7.50 -2.93
C ALA A 57 1.84 -8.91 -2.96
N SER A 58 0.53 -9.06 -3.16
CA SER A 58 -0.11 -10.36 -3.24
C SER A 58 0.41 -11.21 -4.41
N ASP A 59 0.59 -10.60 -5.60
CA ASP A 59 1.13 -11.31 -6.77
C ASP A 59 2.59 -11.74 -6.57
N ARG A 60 3.37 -10.97 -5.81
CA ARG A 60 4.73 -11.35 -5.47
C ARG A 60 4.77 -12.46 -4.42
N LEU A 61 3.85 -12.47 -3.47
CA LEU A 61 3.72 -13.54 -2.47
C LEU A 61 3.41 -14.90 -3.11
N LEU A 62 2.64 -14.95 -4.21
CA LEU A 62 2.33 -16.18 -4.95
C LEU A 62 3.56 -16.90 -5.52
N LYS A 63 4.72 -16.24 -5.57
CA LYS A 63 5.98 -16.89 -5.97
C LYS A 63 6.56 -17.76 -4.86
N PHE A 64 6.12 -17.58 -3.63
CA PHE A 64 6.70 -18.20 -2.44
C PHE A 64 5.68 -18.98 -1.61
N LEU A 65 4.41 -18.60 -1.68
CA LEU A 65 3.34 -19.13 -0.84
C LEU A 65 2.24 -19.78 -1.67
N PRO A 66 1.55 -20.79 -1.12
CA PRO A 66 0.41 -21.41 -1.80
C PRO A 66 -0.70 -20.39 -2.08
N GLU A 67 -1.31 -20.46 -3.25
CA GLU A 67 -2.33 -19.50 -3.70
C GLU A 67 -3.51 -19.42 -2.73
N GLN A 68 -3.95 -20.56 -2.20
CA GLN A 68 -5.07 -20.62 -1.26
C GLN A 68 -4.83 -19.83 0.05
N ASN A 69 -3.57 -19.57 0.42
CA ASN A 69 -3.26 -18.82 1.63
C ASN A 69 -3.21 -17.30 1.38
N VAL A 70 -3.01 -16.83 0.14
CA VAL A 70 -2.76 -15.43 -0.14
C VAL A 70 -4.05 -14.68 -0.43
N ALA A 71 -4.34 -13.66 0.37
CA ALA A 71 -5.41 -12.70 0.18
C ALA A 71 -4.88 -11.36 -0.37
N ASN A 72 -5.77 -10.44 -0.72
CA ASN A 72 -5.44 -9.05 -1.02
C ASN A 72 -5.80 -8.15 0.16
N GLY A 73 -4.99 -7.10 0.36
CA GLY A 73 -5.27 -6.12 1.42
C GLY A 73 -4.63 -4.76 1.17
N MET A 74 -5.18 -3.77 1.83
CA MET A 74 -4.61 -2.42 1.92
C MET A 74 -4.87 -1.83 3.29
N ALA A 75 -3.94 -1.01 3.78
CA ALA A 75 -4.11 -0.20 4.99
C ALA A 75 -4.21 1.28 4.63
N LYS A 76 -5.06 2.00 5.36
CA LYS A 76 -5.12 3.47 5.40
C LYS A 76 -4.78 3.88 6.82
N ILE A 77 -3.50 4.03 7.10
CA ILE A 77 -2.97 4.39 8.42
C ILE A 77 -1.71 5.25 8.22
N SER A 78 -1.48 6.19 9.12
CA SER A 78 -0.24 6.96 9.18
C SER A 78 0.44 6.69 10.51
N THR A 79 1.54 5.96 10.47
CA THR A 79 2.30 5.57 11.67
C THR A 79 3.79 5.76 11.44
N THR A 80 4.50 6.06 12.54
CA THR A 80 5.95 6.13 12.56
C THR A 80 6.49 5.42 13.80
N ILE A 81 7.70 4.87 13.68
CA ILE A 81 8.46 4.40 14.84
C ILE A 81 9.07 5.62 15.51
N ALA A 82 8.47 6.06 16.62
CA ALA A 82 8.94 7.23 17.38
C ALA A 82 10.23 6.92 18.16
N SER A 83 10.36 5.69 18.65
CA SER A 83 11.54 5.12 19.28
C SER A 83 11.41 3.58 19.28
N PRO A 84 12.46 2.82 19.57
CA PRO A 84 12.35 1.36 19.66
C PRO A 84 11.19 0.92 20.56
N GLY A 85 10.27 0.12 20.01
CA GLY A 85 9.07 -0.36 20.70
C GLY A 85 7.93 0.66 20.84
N VAL A 86 8.06 1.88 20.30
CA VAL A 86 7.02 2.90 20.36
C VAL A 86 6.55 3.28 18.97
N ILE A 87 5.30 2.96 18.66
CA ILE A 87 4.63 3.37 17.42
C ILE A 87 3.76 4.58 17.71
N LYS A 88 3.94 5.65 16.91
CA LYS A 88 3.10 6.84 16.94
C LYS A 88 2.19 6.87 15.74
N GLN A 89 0.89 6.89 15.97
CA GLN A 89 -0.10 7.18 14.93
C GLN A 89 -0.30 8.68 14.79
N THR A 90 -0.47 9.14 13.56
CA THR A 90 -0.75 10.54 13.22
C THR A 90 -2.05 10.60 12.40
N GLY A 91 -2.96 11.50 12.80
CA GLY A 91 -4.29 11.61 12.18
C GLY A 91 -5.23 10.48 12.55
N ASP A 92 -6.42 10.50 11.94
CA ASP A 92 -7.55 9.61 12.29
C ASP A 92 -7.70 8.40 11.35
N PHE A 93 -6.79 8.27 10.36
CA PHE A 93 -6.82 7.13 9.46
C PHE A 93 -6.43 5.85 10.21
N ASN A 94 -7.35 4.92 10.31
CA ASN A 94 -7.15 3.62 10.96
C ASN A 94 -8.07 2.59 10.32
N SER A 95 -7.77 2.21 9.08
CA SER A 95 -8.63 1.30 8.33
C SER A 95 -7.82 0.28 7.53
N PHE A 96 -8.29 -0.98 7.60
CA PHE A 96 -7.71 -2.14 6.92
C PHE A 96 -8.79 -2.80 6.06
N THR A 97 -8.67 -2.73 4.74
CA THR A 97 -9.59 -3.38 3.81
C THR A 97 -8.90 -4.58 3.18
N PHE A 98 -9.53 -5.74 3.25
CA PHE A 98 -8.97 -6.98 2.71
C PHE A 98 -10.07 -7.98 2.41
N ALA A 99 -9.78 -8.89 1.50
CA ALA A 99 -10.65 -10.00 1.10
C ALA A 99 -9.83 -11.11 0.42
N GLU A 100 -10.46 -12.24 0.17
CA GLU A 100 -9.91 -13.22 -0.79
C GLU A 100 -9.60 -12.54 -2.13
N ARG A 101 -8.62 -13.06 -2.88
CA ARG A 101 -8.16 -12.41 -4.12
C ARG A 101 -9.27 -12.21 -5.16
N ASP A 102 -10.24 -13.11 -5.20
CA ASP A 102 -11.43 -13.06 -6.04
C ASP A 102 -12.64 -12.37 -5.38
N SER A 103 -12.43 -11.83 -4.19
CA SER A 103 -13.45 -11.16 -3.36
C SER A 103 -14.63 -12.05 -2.94
N ARG A 104 -14.49 -13.38 -3.03
CA ARG A 104 -15.54 -14.29 -2.52
C ARG A 104 -15.71 -14.14 -1.02
N PRO A 105 -16.90 -14.40 -0.48
CA PRO A 105 -17.14 -14.52 0.96
C PRO A 105 -16.26 -15.66 1.55
N SER A 106 -15.75 -15.45 2.78
CA SER A 106 -14.85 -16.39 3.44
C SER A 106 -14.89 -16.22 4.94
N ASP A 107 -15.14 -17.33 5.66
CA ASP A 107 -15.24 -17.33 7.13
C ASP A 107 -13.95 -16.84 7.78
N ARG A 108 -12.78 -17.20 7.23
CA ARG A 108 -11.48 -16.76 7.76
C ARG A 108 -11.25 -15.27 7.60
N ILE A 109 -11.71 -14.69 6.48
CA ILE A 109 -11.67 -13.24 6.24
C ILE A 109 -12.61 -12.52 7.21
N ASP A 110 -13.81 -13.06 7.44
CA ASP A 110 -14.77 -12.46 8.36
C ASP A 110 -14.30 -12.57 9.81
N ALA A 111 -13.67 -13.67 10.20
CA ALA A 111 -13.05 -13.83 11.52
C ALA A 111 -11.93 -12.81 11.76
N LEU A 112 -11.01 -12.64 10.79
CA LEU A 112 -9.94 -11.64 10.88
C LEU A 112 -10.51 -10.21 10.93
N ARG A 113 -11.56 -9.92 10.15
CA ARG A 113 -12.25 -8.63 10.15
C ARG A 113 -12.85 -8.33 11.52
N SER A 114 -13.53 -9.32 12.12
CA SER A 114 -14.10 -9.17 13.46
C SER A 114 -13.02 -8.89 14.49
N ALA A 115 -11.93 -9.65 14.49
CA ALA A 115 -10.81 -9.45 15.41
C ALA A 115 -10.18 -8.03 15.28
N ILE A 116 -10.01 -7.51 14.06
CA ILE A 116 -9.48 -6.16 13.84
C ILE A 116 -10.46 -5.09 14.35
N ASN A 117 -11.76 -5.26 14.11
CA ASN A 117 -12.78 -4.33 14.61
C ASN A 117 -12.89 -4.35 16.13
N GLU A 118 -12.83 -5.52 16.76
CA GLU A 118 -12.82 -5.69 18.22
C GLU A 118 -11.58 -5.07 18.86
N ALA A 119 -10.44 -5.09 18.15
CA ALA A 119 -9.21 -4.41 18.55
C ALA A 119 -9.25 -2.88 18.38
N GLY A 120 -10.38 -2.29 17.94
CA GLY A 120 -10.56 -0.85 17.83
C GLY A 120 -10.06 -0.22 16.53
N SER A 121 -9.68 -1.02 15.53
CA SER A 121 -9.39 -0.55 14.18
C SER A 121 -10.59 -0.80 13.25
N SER A 122 -10.69 -0.04 12.16
CA SER A 122 -11.76 -0.23 11.18
C SER A 122 -11.36 -1.28 10.14
N ALA A 123 -12.19 -2.30 9.96
CA ALA A 123 -12.04 -3.29 8.90
C ALA A 123 -13.33 -3.39 8.09
N PRO A 124 -13.60 -2.45 7.15
CA PRO A 124 -14.83 -2.46 6.36
C PRO A 124 -14.84 -3.65 5.39
N PRO A 125 -16.03 -4.21 5.10
CA PRO A 125 -16.19 -5.21 4.05
C PRO A 125 -15.94 -4.59 2.66
N THR A 126 -15.59 -5.44 1.70
CA THR A 126 -15.50 -5.06 0.29
C THR A 126 -16.10 -6.16 -0.58
N ASP A 127 -16.72 -5.76 -1.67
CA ASP A 127 -17.22 -6.63 -2.73
C ASP A 127 -16.22 -6.76 -3.90
N ASN A 128 -15.17 -5.91 -3.93
CA ASN A 128 -14.12 -5.95 -4.95
C ASN A 128 -12.81 -5.37 -4.40
N ILE A 129 -12.02 -6.24 -3.77
CA ILE A 129 -10.75 -5.84 -3.17
C ILE A 129 -9.74 -5.32 -4.21
N GLN A 130 -9.76 -5.85 -5.43
CA GLN A 130 -8.87 -5.39 -6.49
C GLN A 130 -9.19 -3.94 -6.88
N ARG A 131 -10.46 -3.60 -7.06
CA ARG A 131 -10.92 -2.21 -7.30
C ARG A 131 -10.45 -1.29 -6.18
N ASP A 132 -10.61 -1.69 -4.93
CA ASP A 132 -10.32 -0.84 -3.78
C ASP A 132 -8.81 -0.59 -3.61
N VAL A 133 -7.99 -1.62 -3.78
CA VAL A 133 -6.52 -1.51 -3.76
C VAL A 133 -6.03 -0.59 -4.90
N TRP A 134 -6.57 -0.76 -6.11
CA TRP A 134 -6.24 0.08 -7.24
C TRP A 134 -6.72 1.53 -7.07
N SER A 135 -7.92 1.75 -6.53
CA SER A 135 -8.43 3.11 -6.23
C SER A 135 -7.50 3.84 -5.25
N LYS A 136 -7.03 3.14 -4.20
CA LYS A 136 -5.98 3.69 -3.33
C LYS A 136 -4.70 3.97 -4.10
N PHE A 137 -4.27 3.06 -4.97
CA PHE A 137 -3.02 3.20 -5.71
C PHE A 137 -3.03 4.38 -6.69
N VAL A 138 -4.16 4.67 -7.35
CA VAL A 138 -4.34 5.86 -8.21
C VAL A 138 -4.05 7.15 -7.44
N LEU A 139 -4.59 7.30 -6.23
CA LEU A 139 -4.28 8.46 -5.37
C LEU A 139 -2.84 8.42 -4.88
N PHE A 140 -2.42 7.25 -4.38
CA PHE A 140 -1.16 7.14 -3.65
C PHE A 140 0.06 7.30 -4.56
N SER A 141 0.01 6.86 -5.82
CA SER A 141 1.08 7.10 -6.80
C SER A 141 1.26 8.60 -7.08
N ALA A 142 0.17 9.36 -7.19
CA ALA A 142 0.23 10.81 -7.40
C ALA A 142 0.76 11.54 -6.15
N VAL A 143 0.21 11.24 -4.97
CA VAL A 143 0.68 11.86 -3.71
C VAL A 143 2.16 11.53 -3.47
N SER A 144 2.54 10.26 -3.60
CA SER A 144 3.91 9.80 -3.35
C SER A 144 4.90 10.40 -4.35
N GLY A 145 4.62 10.29 -5.65
CA GLY A 145 5.52 10.75 -6.70
C GLY A 145 5.72 12.25 -6.69
N VAL A 146 4.62 13.02 -6.65
CA VAL A 146 4.68 14.48 -6.79
C VAL A 146 5.21 15.14 -5.53
N THR A 147 4.78 14.72 -4.31
CA THR A 147 5.29 15.34 -3.07
C THR A 147 6.76 15.03 -2.85
N ALA A 148 7.25 13.83 -3.25
CA ALA A 148 8.65 13.48 -3.11
C ALA A 148 9.54 14.19 -4.15
N ALA A 149 9.19 14.13 -5.44
CA ALA A 149 9.99 14.76 -6.49
C ALA A 149 9.95 16.30 -6.44
N GLY A 150 8.78 16.87 -6.14
CA GLY A 150 8.59 18.31 -5.98
C GLY A 150 9.03 18.88 -4.63
N ARG A 151 9.30 18.03 -3.63
CA ARG A 151 9.55 18.43 -2.23
C ARG A 151 8.47 19.38 -1.71
N CYS A 152 7.23 19.10 -2.02
CA CYS A 152 6.08 19.98 -1.81
C CYS A 152 4.97 19.27 -1.01
N THR A 153 4.01 20.05 -0.55
CA THR A 153 2.83 19.61 0.19
C THR A 153 1.62 19.47 -0.72
N ILE A 154 0.51 18.94 -0.20
CA ILE A 154 -0.79 18.95 -0.91
C ILE A 154 -1.24 20.39 -1.18
N GLU A 155 -1.03 21.32 -0.26
CA GLU A 155 -1.36 22.74 -0.46
C GLU A 155 -0.61 23.33 -1.65
N ASP A 156 0.69 23.08 -1.78
CA ASP A 156 1.48 23.52 -2.92
C ASP A 156 0.96 22.94 -4.25
N ILE A 157 0.59 21.65 -4.24
CA ILE A 157 0.03 20.96 -5.41
C ILE A 157 -1.28 21.62 -5.84
N ILE A 158 -2.12 22.03 -4.91
CA ILE A 158 -3.40 22.69 -5.19
C ILE A 158 -3.18 24.14 -5.65
N ALA A 159 -2.25 24.87 -5.02
CA ALA A 159 -2.01 26.28 -5.27
C ALA A 159 -1.26 26.56 -6.57
N ILE A 160 -0.40 25.63 -7.04
CA ILE A 160 0.47 25.79 -8.21
C ILE A 160 -0.14 25.03 -9.40
N PRO A 161 -0.66 25.73 -10.44
CA PRO A 161 -1.35 25.08 -11.56
C PRO A 161 -0.54 23.99 -12.26
N GLN A 162 0.77 24.16 -12.39
CA GLN A 162 1.67 23.18 -13.03
C GLN A 162 1.79 21.90 -12.20
N LEU A 163 1.80 22.01 -10.86
CA LEU A 163 1.80 20.85 -9.97
C LEU A 163 0.43 20.14 -9.95
N SER A 164 -0.68 20.90 -9.99
CA SER A 164 -2.02 20.32 -10.15
C SER A 164 -2.14 19.53 -11.44
N GLU A 165 -1.62 20.08 -12.56
CA GLU A 165 -1.62 19.39 -13.86
C GLU A 165 -0.77 18.11 -13.82
N LEU A 166 0.44 18.19 -13.26
CA LEU A 166 1.32 17.03 -13.08
C LEU A 166 0.64 15.93 -12.26
N PHE A 167 0.04 16.30 -11.15
CA PHE A 167 -0.67 15.39 -10.26
C PHE A 167 -1.85 14.69 -10.95
N ARG A 168 -2.65 15.43 -11.72
CA ARG A 168 -3.76 14.90 -12.52
C ARG A 168 -3.27 13.97 -13.63
N LYS A 169 -2.11 14.23 -14.25
CA LYS A 169 -1.51 13.31 -15.23
C LYS A 169 -1.14 11.97 -14.59
N VAL A 170 -0.53 11.98 -13.41
CA VAL A 170 -0.23 10.74 -12.68
C VAL A 170 -1.50 9.95 -12.37
N ILE A 171 -2.56 10.63 -11.90
CA ILE A 171 -3.87 10.00 -11.67
C ILE A 171 -4.39 9.34 -12.94
N ALA A 172 -4.44 10.07 -14.06
CA ALA A 172 -5.00 9.58 -15.32
C ALA A 172 -4.20 8.39 -15.87
N GLU A 173 -2.88 8.47 -15.87
CA GLU A 173 -2.00 7.37 -16.30
C GLU A 173 -2.21 6.12 -15.43
N THR A 174 -2.22 6.28 -14.10
CA THR A 174 -2.39 5.14 -13.18
C THR A 174 -3.77 4.51 -13.30
N ALA A 175 -4.83 5.31 -13.50
CA ALA A 175 -6.18 4.81 -13.77
C ALA A 175 -6.24 4.06 -15.10
N ALA A 176 -5.61 4.58 -16.16
CA ALA A 176 -5.54 3.94 -17.47
C ALA A 176 -4.83 2.57 -17.39
N ILE A 177 -3.74 2.46 -16.62
CA ILE A 177 -3.05 1.18 -16.36
C ILE A 177 -4.02 0.18 -15.71
N GLY A 178 -4.73 0.61 -14.65
CA GLY A 178 -5.69 -0.26 -13.97
C GLY A 178 -6.77 -0.79 -14.89
N ARG A 179 -7.39 0.08 -15.69
CA ARG A 179 -8.42 -0.30 -16.68
C ARG A 179 -7.88 -1.25 -17.74
N ALA A 180 -6.69 -1.00 -18.27
CA ALA A 180 -6.05 -1.86 -19.26
C ALA A 180 -5.70 -3.25 -18.72
N LEU A 181 -5.48 -3.38 -17.41
CA LEU A 181 -5.29 -4.64 -16.70
C LEU A 181 -6.61 -5.31 -16.28
N GLY A 182 -7.75 -4.76 -16.68
CA GLY A 182 -9.08 -5.35 -16.42
C GLY A 182 -9.66 -5.03 -15.05
N VAL A 183 -9.10 -4.03 -14.33
CA VAL A 183 -9.65 -3.60 -13.05
C VAL A 183 -10.91 -2.78 -13.26
N SER A 184 -12.01 -3.15 -12.61
CA SER A 184 -13.29 -2.44 -12.67
C SER A 184 -13.27 -1.14 -11.84
N LEU A 185 -12.39 -0.20 -12.23
CA LEU A 185 -12.36 1.13 -11.63
C LEU A 185 -13.64 1.91 -12.00
N PRO A 186 -14.14 2.80 -11.10
CA PRO A 186 -15.21 3.72 -11.45
C PRO A 186 -14.86 4.55 -12.70
N ASP A 187 -15.85 4.84 -13.54
CA ASP A 187 -15.64 5.63 -14.76
C ASP A 187 -15.07 7.03 -14.47
N ASN A 188 -15.44 7.59 -13.32
CA ASN A 188 -15.01 8.91 -12.85
C ASN A 188 -13.91 8.84 -11.79
N ILE A 189 -13.08 7.78 -11.76
CA ILE A 189 -12.06 7.58 -10.72
C ILE A 189 -11.07 8.76 -10.64
N GLU A 190 -10.77 9.39 -11.77
CA GLU A 190 -9.87 10.55 -11.84
C GLU A 190 -10.43 11.74 -11.04
N ASP A 191 -11.72 12.05 -11.22
CA ASP A 191 -12.38 13.15 -10.50
C ASP A 191 -12.60 12.83 -9.03
N LEU A 192 -12.95 11.57 -8.71
CA LEU A 192 -13.05 11.10 -7.33
C LEU A 192 -11.69 11.20 -6.62
N THR A 193 -10.62 10.81 -7.29
CA THR A 193 -9.27 10.87 -6.74
C THR A 193 -8.82 12.32 -6.53
N TRP A 194 -9.08 13.20 -7.50
CA TRP A 194 -8.77 14.62 -7.34
C TRP A 194 -9.57 15.24 -6.19
N SER A 195 -10.87 14.97 -6.10
CA SER A 195 -11.71 15.45 -5.00
C SER A 195 -11.22 14.93 -3.64
N THR A 196 -10.75 13.69 -3.60
CA THR A 196 -10.13 13.13 -2.39
C THR A 196 -8.83 13.87 -2.04
N ALA A 197 -7.99 14.18 -3.04
CA ALA A 197 -6.76 14.93 -2.83
C ALA A 197 -7.02 16.34 -2.26
N LEU A 198 -8.07 17.02 -2.72
CA LEU A 198 -8.48 18.33 -2.19
C LEU A 198 -8.92 18.28 -0.73
N ALA A 199 -9.37 17.13 -0.24
CA ALA A 199 -9.80 16.92 1.15
C ALA A 199 -8.67 16.45 2.09
N LEU A 200 -7.47 16.19 1.56
CA LEU A 200 -6.31 15.82 2.38
C LEU A 200 -5.81 17.02 3.20
N PRO A 201 -5.16 16.78 4.35
CA PRO A 201 -4.54 17.85 5.12
C PRO A 201 -3.58 18.69 4.25
N PRO A 202 -3.66 20.02 4.29
CA PRO A 202 -2.85 20.91 3.43
C PRO A 202 -1.35 20.64 3.51
N ASN A 203 -0.83 20.39 4.71
CA ASN A 203 0.58 20.11 4.97
C ASN A 203 0.97 18.64 4.75
N MET A 204 0.06 17.82 4.23
CA MET A 204 0.33 16.39 4.02
C MET A 204 1.36 16.17 2.91
N ARG A 205 2.25 15.22 3.17
CA ARG A 205 3.21 14.64 2.23
C ARG A 205 3.23 13.14 2.39
N ALA A 206 3.56 12.42 1.34
CA ALA A 206 3.70 10.97 1.43
C ALA A 206 4.91 10.57 2.28
N SER A 207 4.89 9.32 2.78
CA SER A 207 6.05 8.71 3.46
C SER A 207 7.31 8.75 2.59
N THR A 208 7.19 8.57 1.28
CA THR A 208 8.30 8.67 0.32
C THR A 208 8.99 10.04 0.38
N ALA A 209 8.23 11.14 0.52
CA ALA A 209 8.81 12.48 0.66
C ALA A 209 9.52 12.64 2.01
N ILE A 210 8.97 12.07 3.07
CA ILE A 210 9.54 12.09 4.42
C ILE A 210 10.82 11.23 4.46
N ASP A 211 10.78 10.03 3.87
CA ASP A 211 11.95 9.15 3.77
C ASP A 211 13.07 9.82 2.96
N LEU A 212 12.73 10.50 1.85
CA LEU A 212 13.69 11.26 1.04
C LEU A 212 14.39 12.37 1.84
N GLU A 213 13.65 13.15 2.63
CA GLU A 213 14.21 14.20 3.48
C GLU A 213 15.12 13.66 4.58
N ASN A 214 14.77 12.50 5.12
CA ASN A 214 15.54 11.84 6.17
C ASN A 214 16.71 10.98 5.63
N GLY A 215 16.92 10.95 4.31
CA GLY A 215 17.97 10.14 3.68
C GLY A 215 17.74 8.63 3.81
N LEU A 216 16.50 8.20 4.01
CA LEU A 216 16.10 6.79 4.16
C LEU A 216 15.84 6.15 2.80
N PRO A 217 15.97 4.81 2.67
CA PRO A 217 15.60 4.09 1.45
C PRO A 217 14.14 4.30 1.07
N LEU A 218 13.89 4.51 -0.24
CA LEU A 218 12.58 4.83 -0.80
C LEU A 218 11.88 3.60 -1.38
N GLU A 219 10.56 3.50 -1.17
CA GLU A 219 9.71 2.45 -1.77
C GLU A 219 9.25 2.78 -3.21
N ILE A 220 10.03 3.55 -3.96
CA ILE A 220 9.67 4.01 -5.32
C ILE A 220 9.47 2.86 -6.30
N ASP A 221 10.16 1.74 -6.14
CA ASP A 221 9.98 0.54 -6.96
C ASP A 221 8.58 -0.07 -6.82
N TRP A 222 7.94 0.15 -5.68
CA TRP A 222 6.61 -0.37 -5.35
C TRP A 222 5.48 0.60 -5.73
N ILE A 223 5.82 1.85 -6.06
CA ILE A 223 4.87 2.92 -6.39
C ILE A 223 5.08 3.39 -7.83
N SER A 224 5.85 4.44 -8.09
CA SER A 224 6.06 4.96 -9.45
C SER A 224 6.73 3.93 -10.37
N GLY A 225 7.69 3.16 -9.86
CA GLY A 225 8.32 2.07 -10.61
C GLY A 225 7.36 0.92 -10.93
N ALA A 226 6.43 0.61 -10.02
CA ALA A 226 5.37 -0.36 -10.29
C ALA A 226 4.42 0.15 -11.36
N ALA A 227 4.00 1.42 -11.31
CA ALA A 227 3.17 2.03 -12.33
C ALA A 227 3.84 1.95 -13.71
N ALA A 228 5.11 2.33 -13.83
CA ALA A 228 5.86 2.27 -15.08
C ALA A 228 5.98 0.84 -15.64
N ARG A 229 6.28 -0.16 -14.79
CA ARG A 229 6.34 -1.57 -15.23
C ARG A 229 4.99 -2.10 -15.67
N LEU A 230 3.94 -1.79 -14.94
CA LEU A 230 2.58 -2.24 -15.24
C LEU A 230 2.02 -1.56 -16.49
N ALA A 231 2.38 -0.30 -16.74
CA ALA A 231 2.07 0.38 -17.99
C ALA A 231 2.64 -0.37 -19.19
N THR A 232 3.93 -0.73 -19.14
CA THR A 232 4.57 -1.54 -20.18
C THR A 232 3.87 -2.89 -20.37
N LYS A 233 3.52 -3.58 -19.27
CA LYS A 233 2.80 -4.85 -19.30
C LYS A 233 1.41 -4.73 -19.92
N ALA A 234 0.72 -3.62 -19.64
CA ALA A 234 -0.64 -3.33 -20.12
C ALA A 234 -0.68 -2.74 -21.53
N GLY A 235 0.46 -2.37 -22.11
CA GLY A 235 0.54 -1.72 -23.43
C GLY A 235 -0.01 -0.30 -23.42
N VAL A 236 0.07 0.43 -22.31
CA VAL A 236 -0.36 1.82 -22.18
C VAL A 236 0.82 2.72 -21.83
N GLU A 237 0.72 4.00 -22.18
CA GLU A 237 1.75 4.98 -21.86
C GLU A 237 1.55 5.55 -20.45
N ALA A 238 2.64 5.71 -19.70
CA ALA A 238 2.67 6.36 -18.40
C ALA A 238 3.98 7.16 -18.22
N PRO A 239 4.23 8.17 -19.11
CA PRO A 239 5.48 8.92 -19.09
C PRO A 239 5.68 9.69 -17.79
N THR A 240 4.63 10.26 -17.22
CA THR A 240 4.74 11.04 -15.97
C THR A 240 5.15 10.15 -14.78
N ASN A 241 4.59 8.95 -14.67
CA ASN A 241 5.03 7.98 -13.65
C ASN A 241 6.49 7.54 -13.86
N ALA A 242 6.90 7.32 -15.12
CA ALA A 242 8.27 6.96 -15.46
C ALA A 242 9.27 8.08 -15.15
N ASP A 243 8.92 9.34 -15.45
CA ASP A 243 9.74 10.51 -15.13
C ASP A 243 9.91 10.71 -13.63
N LEU A 244 8.81 10.61 -12.86
CA LEU A 244 8.86 10.70 -11.39
C LEU A 244 9.71 9.57 -10.79
N TYR A 245 9.60 8.35 -11.31
CA TYR A 245 10.46 7.24 -10.91
C TYR A 245 11.94 7.55 -11.19
N ALA A 246 12.26 8.01 -12.40
CA ALA A 246 13.63 8.34 -12.79
C ALA A 246 14.24 9.46 -11.94
N LEU A 247 13.47 10.51 -11.63
CA LEU A 247 13.91 11.61 -10.76
C LEU A 247 14.23 11.17 -9.34
N LEU A 248 13.52 10.18 -8.81
CA LEU A 248 13.71 9.67 -7.46
C LEU A 248 14.73 8.53 -7.37
N LEU A 249 15.07 7.89 -8.50
CA LEU A 249 15.97 6.73 -8.56
C LEU A 249 17.35 6.97 -7.92
N PRO A 250 17.99 8.15 -8.05
CA PRO A 250 19.27 8.43 -7.37
C PRO A 250 19.22 8.34 -5.84
N PHE A 251 18.03 8.43 -5.25
CA PHE A 251 17.80 8.44 -3.79
C PHE A 251 17.24 7.10 -3.28
N ARG A 252 17.05 6.12 -4.16
CA ARG A 252 16.40 4.84 -3.86
C ARG A 252 16.94 4.15 -2.60
N ASN A 253 18.26 4.14 -2.42
CA ASN A 253 18.92 3.43 -1.31
C ASN A 253 19.19 4.32 -0.08
N GLY A 254 18.60 5.51 -0.04
CA GLY A 254 18.92 6.53 0.96
C GLY A 254 20.23 7.29 0.63
N ARG A 255 20.33 8.53 1.14
CA ARG A 255 21.55 9.36 1.06
C ARG A 255 21.66 10.25 2.28
#